data_f275308b2f499d8564904d9268012c3f
#
_entry.id   f275308b2f499d8564904d9268012c3f
#
_cell.length_a   1.000
_cell.length_b   1.000
_cell.length_c   1.000
_cell.angle_alpha   90.00
_cell.angle_beta   90.00
_cell.angle_gamma   90.00
#
_symmetry.space_group_name_H-M   'P 1'
#
loop_
_entity.id
_entity.type
_entity.pdbx_description
1 polymer ?
#
loop_
_entity_poly.entity_id
_entity_poly.type
_entity_poly.pdbx_seq_one_letter_code
_entity_poly.pdbx_strand_id
1 'polypeptide(L)'
;LKDILEVSSIPVMINPNAGLPRSENGKTVYDIDAAHFAKTEEEIVDMGARIVGGCCGTTPEHIRMVAERCRDKKPVPVTKKNRTVVSSFCQAVEIGKNPVIIGERINPTGKSKFKQALRDHNLQYILQEGVTQQDHGAHVLDVNVGLPEIDEPSMLEEVVRELQSIIDLPLQLDTTDPVAMERAMRVYNGKPLINSVNGKEESMRTVFPLVQKYGGVVVALAL
;
A
#
# COMPACT_ATOMS: atom_id res chain seq x y z
N LEU A 1 12.03 -13.62 -4.37
CA LEU A 1 10.75 -14.22 -4.73
C LEU A 1 10.08 -14.92 -3.56
N LYS A 2 10.79 -15.77 -2.80
CA LYS A 2 10.21 -16.52 -1.67
C LYS A 2 9.51 -15.60 -0.68
N ASP A 3 10.14 -14.50 -0.25
CA ASP A 3 9.60 -13.55 0.70
C ASP A 3 8.31 -12.88 0.19
N ILE A 4 8.26 -12.57 -1.12
CA ILE A 4 7.06 -12.02 -1.76
C ILE A 4 5.92 -13.05 -1.75
N LEU A 5 6.22 -14.31 -2.12
CA LEU A 5 5.22 -15.38 -2.15
C LEU A 5 4.71 -15.74 -0.75
N GLU A 6 5.55 -15.59 0.28
CA GLU A 6 5.16 -15.80 1.68
C GLU A 6 4.08 -14.83 2.13
N VAL A 7 4.14 -13.57 1.71
CA VAL A 7 3.22 -12.52 2.15
C VAL A 7 2.10 -12.22 1.16
N SER A 8 2.26 -12.55 -0.13
CA SER A 8 1.29 -12.23 -1.17
C SER A 8 0.06 -13.12 -1.11
N SER A 9 -1.12 -12.51 -1.10
CA SER A 9 -2.43 -13.15 -1.25
C SER A 9 -3.04 -12.94 -2.64
N ILE A 10 -2.26 -12.36 -3.57
CA ILE A 10 -2.63 -12.14 -4.97
C ILE A 10 -1.59 -12.77 -5.89
N PRO A 11 -1.90 -12.97 -7.19
CA PRO A 11 -0.94 -13.49 -8.17
C PRO A 11 0.33 -12.62 -8.24
N VAL A 12 1.49 -13.26 -8.21
CA VAL A 12 2.79 -12.60 -8.34
C VAL A 12 3.28 -12.71 -9.78
N MET A 13 3.72 -11.58 -10.33
CA MET A 13 4.34 -11.49 -11.64
C MET A 13 5.84 -11.26 -11.50
N ILE A 14 6.65 -11.95 -12.31
CA ILE A 14 8.11 -11.82 -12.36
C ILE A 14 8.54 -11.54 -13.78
N ASN A 15 9.27 -10.45 -13.99
CA ASN A 15 9.84 -10.03 -15.28
C ASN A 15 11.31 -9.64 -15.10
N PRO A 16 12.25 -10.59 -15.05
CA PRO A 16 13.66 -10.27 -14.85
C PRO A 16 14.32 -9.76 -16.14
N ASN A 17 15.47 -9.14 -15.97
CA ASN A 17 16.39 -8.88 -17.07
C ASN A 17 17.13 -10.17 -17.47
N ALA A 18 17.63 -10.23 -18.69
CA ALA A 18 18.50 -11.32 -19.15
C ALA A 18 19.96 -11.14 -18.65
N GLY A 19 20.13 -10.96 -17.34
CA GLY A 19 21.38 -10.66 -16.68
C GLY A 19 21.61 -9.18 -16.38
N LEU A 20 22.83 -8.81 -16.01
CA LEU A 20 23.22 -7.43 -15.79
C LEU A 20 23.68 -6.76 -17.08
N PRO A 21 23.34 -5.49 -17.30
CA PRO A 21 23.81 -4.76 -18.46
C PRO A 21 25.32 -4.52 -18.39
N ARG A 22 26.02 -4.73 -19.48
CA ARG A 22 27.42 -4.35 -19.66
C ARG A 22 27.60 -3.61 -20.99
N SER A 23 28.64 -2.79 -21.10
CA SER A 23 28.97 -2.08 -22.32
C SER A 23 30.02 -2.85 -23.13
N GLU A 24 29.69 -3.20 -24.37
CA GLU A 24 30.63 -3.76 -25.35
C GLU A 24 30.61 -2.93 -26.65
N ASN A 25 31.73 -2.34 -27.01
CA ASN A 25 31.87 -1.50 -28.21
C ASN A 25 30.79 -0.39 -28.28
N GLY A 26 30.46 0.24 -27.17
CA GLY A 26 29.45 1.32 -27.06
C GLY A 26 28.00 0.84 -27.16
N LYS A 27 27.75 -0.48 -27.10
CA LYS A 27 26.41 -1.07 -27.07
C LYS A 27 26.17 -1.75 -25.72
N THR A 28 24.94 -1.66 -25.21
CA THR A 28 24.52 -2.42 -24.05
C THR A 28 24.22 -3.86 -24.46
N VAL A 29 24.87 -4.80 -23.77
CA VAL A 29 24.67 -6.25 -23.97
C VAL A 29 24.29 -6.92 -22.64
N TYR A 30 23.64 -8.07 -22.80
CA TYR A 30 23.22 -8.91 -21.67
C TYR A 30 23.76 -10.32 -21.92
N ASP A 31 24.13 -11.03 -20.84
CA ASP A 31 24.93 -12.26 -20.94
C ASP A 31 24.17 -13.55 -20.61
N ILE A 32 22.89 -13.47 -20.25
CA ILE A 32 22.08 -14.66 -20.02
C ILE A 32 21.39 -15.04 -21.33
N ASP A 33 21.75 -16.23 -21.85
CA ASP A 33 21.11 -16.78 -23.02
C ASP A 33 19.67 -17.26 -22.79
N ALA A 34 18.94 -17.51 -23.87
CA ALA A 34 17.54 -17.88 -23.83
C ALA A 34 17.29 -19.22 -23.14
N ALA A 35 18.21 -20.16 -23.17
CA ALA A 35 18.05 -21.48 -22.55
C ALA A 35 18.19 -21.40 -21.04
N HIS A 36 19.21 -20.69 -20.56
CA HIS A 36 19.40 -20.43 -19.14
C HIS A 36 18.26 -19.60 -18.54
N PHE A 37 17.89 -18.52 -19.24
CA PHE A 37 16.76 -17.69 -18.87
C PHE A 37 15.47 -18.49 -18.71
N ALA A 38 15.12 -19.29 -19.70
CA ALA A 38 13.89 -20.10 -19.68
C ALA A 38 13.90 -21.18 -18.59
N LYS A 39 15.08 -21.74 -18.26
CA LYS A 39 15.22 -22.67 -17.12
C LYS A 39 14.95 -21.96 -15.79
N THR A 40 15.51 -20.78 -15.59
CA THR A 40 15.29 -19.99 -14.37
C THR A 40 13.82 -19.57 -14.24
N GLU A 41 13.18 -19.15 -15.33
CA GLU A 41 11.76 -18.82 -15.33
C GLU A 41 10.87 -20.04 -15.01
N GLU A 42 11.23 -21.23 -15.47
CA GLU A 42 10.56 -22.47 -15.11
C GLU A 42 10.64 -22.73 -13.59
N GLU A 43 11.81 -22.55 -12.97
CA GLU A 43 11.99 -22.67 -11.53
C GLU A 43 11.16 -21.62 -10.75
N ILE A 44 11.06 -20.40 -11.29
CA ILE A 44 10.26 -19.32 -10.74
C ILE A 44 8.75 -19.66 -10.76
N VAL A 45 8.28 -20.28 -11.86
CA VAL A 45 6.90 -20.79 -11.94
C VAL A 45 6.65 -21.91 -10.94
N ASP A 46 7.57 -22.85 -10.81
CA ASP A 46 7.48 -23.95 -9.84
C ASP A 46 7.47 -23.46 -8.39
N MET A 47 8.13 -22.34 -8.08
CA MET A 47 8.04 -21.67 -6.77
C MET A 47 6.66 -21.03 -6.52
N GLY A 48 5.90 -20.69 -7.55
CA GLY A 48 4.55 -20.13 -7.40
C GLY A 48 4.27 -18.80 -8.09
N ALA A 49 5.19 -18.28 -8.89
CA ALA A 49 4.86 -17.14 -9.76
C ALA A 49 3.74 -17.53 -10.75
N ARG A 50 2.80 -16.62 -10.97
CA ARG A 50 1.62 -16.87 -11.82
C ARG A 50 1.74 -16.24 -13.19
N ILE A 51 2.57 -15.26 -13.32
CA ILE A 51 2.86 -14.56 -14.57
C ILE A 51 4.37 -14.40 -14.65
N VAL A 52 4.93 -14.83 -15.76
CA VAL A 52 6.36 -14.72 -16.03
C VAL A 52 6.59 -14.10 -17.39
N GLY A 53 7.68 -13.42 -17.54
CA GLY A 53 8.06 -12.75 -18.78
C GLY A 53 9.50 -12.28 -18.73
N GLY A 54 9.81 -11.27 -19.50
CA GLY A 54 11.16 -10.72 -19.53
C GLY A 54 11.14 -9.18 -19.59
N CYS A 55 12.28 -8.60 -19.26
CA CYS A 55 12.54 -7.18 -19.31
C CYS A 55 13.78 -6.91 -20.19
N CYS A 56 14.73 -6.11 -19.74
CA CYS A 56 15.88 -5.71 -20.52
C CYS A 56 16.75 -6.90 -20.95
N GLY A 57 17.19 -6.90 -22.19
CA GLY A 57 18.03 -7.97 -22.77
C GLY A 57 17.26 -9.19 -23.23
N THR A 58 15.98 -9.33 -22.94
CA THR A 58 15.17 -10.45 -23.44
C THR A 58 14.80 -10.23 -24.91
N THR A 59 14.80 -11.32 -25.69
CA THR A 59 14.45 -11.36 -27.09
C THR A 59 13.23 -12.26 -27.31
N PRO A 60 12.62 -12.26 -28.50
CA PRO A 60 11.54 -13.20 -28.82
C PRO A 60 11.94 -14.68 -28.58
N GLU A 61 13.21 -15.03 -28.74
CA GLU A 61 13.71 -16.37 -28.47
C GLU A 61 13.65 -16.73 -26.98
N HIS A 62 14.02 -15.81 -26.07
CA HIS A 62 13.88 -15.99 -24.64
C HIS A 62 12.43 -16.32 -24.28
N ILE A 63 11.49 -15.49 -24.76
CA ILE A 63 10.06 -15.65 -24.44
C ILE A 63 9.49 -16.93 -25.05
N ARG A 64 9.91 -17.30 -26.27
CA ARG A 64 9.50 -18.56 -26.92
C ARG A 64 9.91 -19.76 -26.05
N MET A 65 11.16 -19.79 -25.58
CA MET A 65 11.65 -20.89 -24.74
C MET A 65 10.99 -20.94 -23.37
N VAL A 66 10.71 -19.79 -22.75
CA VAL A 66 9.91 -19.71 -21.51
C VAL A 66 8.51 -20.31 -21.75
N ALA A 67 7.84 -19.88 -22.81
CA ALA A 67 6.49 -20.37 -23.12
C ALA A 67 6.47 -21.88 -23.38
N GLU A 68 7.48 -22.44 -24.07
CA GLU A 68 7.59 -23.88 -24.30
C GLU A 68 7.79 -24.66 -22.99
N ARG A 69 8.69 -24.21 -22.11
CA ARG A 69 8.96 -24.87 -20.82
C ARG A 69 7.79 -24.78 -19.83
N CYS A 70 7.06 -23.68 -19.84
CA CYS A 70 6.00 -23.42 -18.87
C CYS A 70 4.60 -23.86 -19.34
N ARG A 71 4.43 -24.24 -20.61
CA ARG A 71 3.12 -24.54 -21.24
C ARG A 71 2.27 -25.52 -20.44
N ASP A 72 2.88 -26.60 -19.96
CA ASP A 72 2.15 -27.68 -19.28
C ASP A 72 2.25 -27.60 -17.76
N LYS A 73 2.84 -26.54 -17.22
CA LYS A 73 2.96 -26.32 -15.77
C LYS A 73 1.58 -26.01 -15.16
N LYS A 74 1.29 -26.68 -14.06
CA LYS A 74 0.08 -26.38 -13.28
C LYS A 74 0.39 -25.22 -12.31
N PRO A 75 -0.45 -24.18 -12.33
CA PRO A 75 -0.24 -23.04 -11.42
C PRO A 75 -0.32 -23.45 -9.95
N VAL A 76 0.65 -23.02 -9.15
CA VAL A 76 0.58 -23.17 -7.68
C VAL A 76 -0.59 -22.31 -7.17
N PRO A 77 -1.53 -22.85 -6.36
CA PRO A 77 -2.64 -22.07 -5.85
C PRO A 77 -2.18 -20.86 -5.01
N VAL A 78 -2.78 -19.71 -5.25
CA VAL A 78 -2.62 -18.54 -4.38
C VAL A 78 -3.37 -18.81 -3.08
N THR A 79 -2.68 -18.72 -1.96
CA THR A 79 -3.27 -18.93 -0.63
C THR A 79 -3.60 -17.62 0.06
N LYS A 80 -4.74 -17.57 0.74
CA LYS A 80 -5.07 -16.43 1.61
C LYS A 80 -4.07 -16.39 2.77
N LYS A 81 -3.62 -15.20 3.10
CA LYS A 81 -2.79 -14.96 4.28
C LYS A 81 -3.68 -14.38 5.38
N ASN A 82 -3.83 -15.09 6.48
CA ASN A 82 -4.64 -14.65 7.63
C ASN A 82 -3.86 -13.64 8.47
N ARG A 83 -3.60 -12.47 7.89
CA ARG A 83 -2.84 -11.38 8.52
C ARG A 83 -3.61 -10.09 8.37
N THR A 84 -3.72 -9.33 9.45
CA THR A 84 -4.24 -7.96 9.42
C THR A 84 -3.08 -7.01 9.32
N VAL A 85 -2.91 -6.39 8.14
CA VAL A 85 -1.76 -5.53 7.85
C VAL A 85 -2.26 -4.22 7.24
N VAL A 86 -1.77 -3.11 7.76
CA VAL A 86 -1.85 -1.79 7.14
C VAL A 86 -0.48 -1.42 6.59
N SER A 87 -0.44 -0.59 5.55
CA SER A 87 0.84 -0.19 4.96
C SER A 87 0.82 1.23 4.44
N SER A 88 1.98 1.86 4.48
CA SER A 88 2.33 3.02 3.67
C SER A 88 2.97 2.56 2.35
N PHE A 89 3.61 3.48 1.63
CA PHE A 89 4.38 3.15 0.42
C PHE A 89 5.66 2.34 0.70
N CYS A 90 6.19 2.38 1.93
CA CYS A 90 7.47 1.75 2.28
C CYS A 90 7.42 0.88 3.54
N GLN A 91 6.42 1.03 4.42
CA GLN A 91 6.31 0.27 5.66
C GLN A 91 5.02 -0.53 5.73
N ALA A 92 5.09 -1.69 6.38
CA ALA A 92 3.94 -2.53 6.70
C ALA A 92 3.87 -2.77 8.21
N VAL A 93 2.68 -2.54 8.80
CA VAL A 93 2.42 -2.75 10.22
C VAL A 93 1.40 -3.86 10.37
N GLU A 94 1.81 -4.97 10.99
CA GLU A 94 0.91 -6.10 11.28
C GLU A 94 0.22 -5.90 12.61
N ILE A 95 -1.11 -5.92 12.59
CA ILE A 95 -1.97 -5.76 13.77
C ILE A 95 -2.35 -7.15 14.30
N GLY A 96 -2.27 -7.34 15.62
CA GLY A 96 -2.70 -8.57 16.30
C GLY A 96 -1.59 -9.47 16.82
N LYS A 97 -0.31 -9.19 16.50
CA LYS A 97 0.84 -9.91 17.09
C LYS A 97 1.44 -9.17 18.29
N ASN A 98 1.76 -7.92 18.09
CA ASN A 98 2.34 -7.05 19.12
C ASN A 98 1.44 -5.82 19.30
N PRO A 99 1.55 -5.10 20.44
CA PRO A 99 0.90 -3.81 20.61
C PRO A 99 1.32 -2.83 19.50
N VAL A 100 0.34 -2.16 18.90
CA VAL A 100 0.54 -1.12 17.89
C VAL A 100 0.11 0.22 18.47
N ILE A 101 1.00 1.20 18.40
CA ILE A 101 0.72 2.57 18.86
C ILE A 101 0.17 3.36 17.68
N ILE A 102 -1.05 3.87 17.81
CA ILE A 102 -1.65 4.81 16.86
C ILE A 102 -1.53 6.20 17.44
N GLY A 103 -0.80 7.08 16.76
CA GLY A 103 -0.64 8.48 17.14
C GLY A 103 -1.89 9.29 16.77
N GLU A 104 -2.49 10.00 17.73
CA GLU A 104 -3.80 10.69 17.57
C GLU A 104 -3.67 12.21 17.77
N ARG A 105 -2.55 12.83 17.38
CA ARG A 105 -2.41 14.29 17.56
C ARG A 105 -2.96 15.09 16.37
N ILE A 106 -3.06 14.50 15.19
CA ILE A 106 -3.72 15.09 14.01
C ILE A 106 -5.23 14.89 14.13
N ASN A 107 -5.84 15.59 15.07
CA ASN A 107 -7.26 15.49 15.37
C ASN A 107 -7.72 16.77 16.09
N PRO A 108 -8.79 17.45 15.65
CA PRO A 108 -9.26 18.69 16.25
C PRO A 108 -9.91 18.55 17.64
N THR A 109 -10.30 17.32 18.02
CA THR A 109 -11.02 17.08 19.27
C THR A 109 -10.20 17.49 20.49
N GLY A 110 -10.70 18.46 21.26
CA GLY A 110 -10.04 18.98 22.46
C GLY A 110 -8.77 19.82 22.23
N LYS A 111 -8.37 20.08 20.97
CA LYS A 111 -7.11 20.74 20.63
C LYS A 111 -7.33 22.07 19.92
N SER A 112 -7.40 23.16 20.69
CA SER A 112 -7.69 24.50 20.15
C SER A 112 -6.68 24.99 19.11
N LYS A 113 -5.39 24.73 19.31
CA LYS A 113 -4.34 25.08 18.36
C LYS A 113 -4.48 24.34 17.03
N PHE A 114 -4.84 23.06 17.07
CA PHE A 114 -5.05 22.26 15.88
C PHE A 114 -6.30 22.73 15.11
N LYS A 115 -7.40 23.05 15.82
CA LYS A 115 -8.58 23.66 15.19
C LYS A 115 -8.24 24.97 14.48
N GLN A 116 -7.42 25.81 15.10
CA GLN A 116 -7.00 27.07 14.48
C GLN A 116 -6.14 26.80 13.24
N ALA A 117 -5.20 25.84 13.30
CA ALA A 117 -4.38 25.46 12.16
C ALA A 117 -5.23 24.98 10.97
N LEU A 118 -6.30 24.23 11.22
CA LEU A 118 -7.25 23.81 10.17
C LEU A 118 -7.96 25.02 9.53
N ARG A 119 -8.46 25.97 10.35
CA ARG A 119 -9.13 27.19 9.85
C ARG A 119 -8.20 28.09 9.04
N ASP A 120 -6.96 28.20 9.48
CA ASP A 120 -5.93 29.05 8.85
C ASP A 120 -5.23 28.31 7.67
N HIS A 121 -5.64 27.07 7.37
CA HIS A 121 -4.99 26.21 6.38
C HIS A 121 -3.46 26.10 6.62
N ASN A 122 -3.06 26.02 7.88
CA ASN A 122 -1.66 25.92 8.29
C ASN A 122 -1.16 24.48 8.21
N LEU A 123 -0.88 24.02 7.00
CA LEU A 123 -0.40 22.67 6.74
C LEU A 123 0.92 22.39 7.47
N GLN A 124 1.82 23.38 7.57
CA GLN A 124 3.10 23.18 8.25
C GLN A 124 2.93 22.71 9.69
N TYR A 125 1.97 23.29 10.43
CA TYR A 125 1.67 22.85 11.80
C TYR A 125 1.10 21.43 11.83
N ILE A 126 0.18 21.12 10.91
CA ILE A 126 -0.45 19.79 10.82
C ILE A 126 0.61 18.72 10.52
N LEU A 127 1.48 18.97 9.54
CA LEU A 127 2.54 18.07 9.15
C LEU A 127 3.59 17.87 10.26
N GLN A 128 3.92 18.94 11.01
CA GLN A 128 4.83 18.86 12.15
C GLN A 128 4.29 17.94 13.26
N GLU A 129 2.97 17.92 13.48
CA GLU A 129 2.35 16.96 14.42
C GLU A 129 2.58 15.51 13.95
N GLY A 130 2.54 15.27 12.65
CA GLY A 130 2.84 13.96 12.06
C GLY A 130 4.29 13.53 12.31
N VAL A 131 5.25 14.37 11.96
CA VAL A 131 6.70 14.13 12.18
C VAL A 131 6.99 13.89 13.66
N THR A 132 6.44 14.74 14.53
CA THR A 132 6.64 14.61 15.97
C THR A 132 6.17 13.27 16.51
N GLN A 133 5.04 12.76 16.05
CA GLN A 133 4.53 11.45 16.47
C GLN A 133 5.36 10.29 15.93
N GLN A 134 5.84 10.37 14.69
CA GLN A 134 6.78 9.40 14.13
C GLN A 134 8.06 9.34 14.97
N ASP A 135 8.65 10.48 15.30
CA ASP A 135 9.88 10.56 16.11
C ASP A 135 9.68 10.01 17.54
N HIS A 136 8.46 10.05 18.04
CA HIS A 136 8.09 9.48 19.36
C HIS A 136 7.64 8.01 19.29
N GLY A 137 7.80 7.35 18.15
CA GLY A 137 7.60 5.91 18.01
C GLY A 137 6.17 5.46 17.78
N ALA A 138 5.32 6.32 17.21
CA ALA A 138 4.05 5.86 16.64
C ALA A 138 4.30 4.84 15.52
N HIS A 139 3.39 3.87 15.37
CA HIS A 139 3.43 2.89 14.29
C HIS A 139 2.46 3.22 13.17
N VAL A 140 1.37 3.92 13.49
CA VAL A 140 0.33 4.40 12.58
C VAL A 140 -0.06 5.80 13.02
N LEU A 141 -0.42 6.69 12.11
CA LEU A 141 -0.96 8.01 12.46
C LEU A 141 -2.45 8.08 12.15
N ASP A 142 -3.24 8.44 13.16
CA ASP A 142 -4.63 8.82 13.00
C ASP A 142 -4.72 10.23 12.41
N VAL A 143 -5.51 10.38 11.35
CA VAL A 143 -5.68 11.63 10.62
C VAL A 143 -7.15 11.99 10.56
N ASN A 144 -7.54 12.95 11.40
CA ASN A 144 -8.87 13.53 11.45
C ASN A 144 -8.76 15.05 11.25
N VAL A 145 -9.48 15.57 10.27
CA VAL A 145 -9.56 17.02 9.99
C VAL A 145 -11.00 17.53 10.09
N GLY A 146 -11.92 16.72 10.60
CA GLY A 146 -13.33 17.04 10.70
C GLY A 146 -13.60 18.27 11.58
N LEU A 147 -13.92 19.38 10.94
CA LEU A 147 -14.30 20.63 11.55
C LEU A 147 -15.45 21.27 10.75
N PRO A 148 -16.58 21.62 11.39
CA PRO A 148 -17.77 22.09 10.66
C PRO A 148 -17.57 23.29 9.74
N GLU A 149 -16.53 24.09 10.00
CA GLU A 149 -16.29 25.35 9.26
C GLU A 149 -15.37 25.19 8.04
N ILE A 150 -14.92 23.97 7.71
CA ILE A 150 -13.99 23.73 6.60
C ILE A 150 -14.56 22.73 5.58
N ASP A 151 -14.00 22.70 4.38
CA ASP A 151 -14.22 21.66 3.39
C ASP A 151 -13.38 20.42 3.77
N GLU A 152 -13.97 19.54 4.57
CA GLU A 152 -13.30 18.33 5.08
C GLU A 152 -12.79 17.43 3.94
N PRO A 153 -13.56 17.14 2.86
CA PRO A 153 -13.08 16.32 1.75
C PRO A 153 -11.80 16.84 1.10
N SER A 154 -11.72 18.15 0.86
CA SER A 154 -10.52 18.76 0.26
C SER A 154 -9.35 18.79 1.25
N MET A 155 -9.60 19.15 2.49
CA MET A 155 -8.58 19.21 3.53
C MET A 155 -7.99 17.83 3.83
N LEU A 156 -8.82 16.79 3.96
CA LEU A 156 -8.33 15.43 4.26
C LEU A 156 -7.50 14.89 3.10
N GLU A 157 -7.94 15.07 1.85
CA GLU A 157 -7.17 14.67 0.67
C GLU A 157 -5.79 15.34 0.66
N GLU A 158 -5.73 16.64 0.90
CA GLU A 158 -4.48 17.42 0.90
C GLU A 158 -3.56 16.99 2.03
N VAL A 159 -4.06 16.92 3.27
CA VAL A 159 -3.28 16.47 4.43
C VAL A 159 -2.72 15.06 4.23
N VAL A 160 -3.51 14.14 3.68
CA VAL A 160 -3.06 12.79 3.36
C VAL A 160 -1.95 12.79 2.31
N ARG A 161 -2.07 13.61 1.25
CA ARG A 161 -1.01 13.74 0.23
C ARG A 161 0.29 14.25 0.83
N GLU A 162 0.21 15.33 1.59
CA GLU A 162 1.38 15.99 2.16
C GLU A 162 2.06 15.13 3.23
N LEU A 163 1.30 14.48 4.12
CA LEU A 163 1.87 13.55 5.10
C LEU A 163 2.66 12.42 4.43
N GLN A 164 2.11 11.80 3.39
CA GLN A 164 2.79 10.72 2.65
C GLN A 164 4.10 11.16 1.99
N SER A 165 4.32 12.45 1.80
CA SER A 165 5.56 12.98 1.22
C SER A 165 6.70 13.11 2.24
N ILE A 166 6.39 13.11 3.55
CA ILE A 166 7.36 13.44 4.60
C ILE A 166 7.45 12.39 5.71
N ILE A 167 6.49 11.47 5.82
CA ILE A 167 6.49 10.41 6.83
C ILE A 167 6.40 9.04 6.18
N ASP A 168 6.95 8.03 6.85
CA ASP A 168 6.98 6.64 6.39
C ASP A 168 5.82 5.79 6.95
N LEU A 169 5.13 6.28 7.97
CA LEU A 169 4.12 5.52 8.70
C LEU A 169 2.82 5.34 7.90
N PRO A 170 2.12 4.20 8.05
CA PRO A 170 0.76 4.06 7.59
C PRO A 170 -0.18 5.06 8.27
N LEU A 171 -1.24 5.46 7.56
CA LEU A 171 -2.26 6.36 8.08
C LEU A 171 -3.54 5.58 8.44
N GLN A 172 -4.18 6.04 9.51
CA GLN A 172 -5.57 5.78 9.82
C GLN A 172 -6.40 6.99 9.35
N LEU A 173 -7.31 6.75 8.42
CA LEU A 173 -8.23 7.76 7.92
C LEU A 173 -9.44 7.81 8.84
N ASP A 174 -9.56 8.88 9.62
CA ASP A 174 -10.62 9.05 10.61
C ASP A 174 -11.60 10.13 10.17
N THR A 175 -12.69 9.71 9.57
CA THR A 175 -13.78 10.56 9.13
C THR A 175 -15.10 9.80 9.06
N THR A 176 -16.20 10.53 9.30
CA THR A 176 -17.56 10.04 9.09
C THR A 176 -18.14 10.49 7.73
N ASP A 177 -17.46 11.40 7.02
CA ASP A 177 -17.86 11.85 5.70
C ASP A 177 -17.38 10.87 4.62
N PRO A 178 -18.29 10.20 3.90
CA PRO A 178 -17.92 9.22 2.87
C PRO A 178 -17.22 9.87 1.66
N VAL A 179 -17.46 11.14 1.39
CA VAL A 179 -16.79 11.88 0.30
C VAL A 179 -15.34 12.15 0.69
N ALA A 180 -15.11 12.61 1.92
CA ALA A 180 -13.77 12.81 2.45
C ALA A 180 -12.99 11.49 2.50
N MET A 181 -13.63 10.42 2.97
CA MET A 181 -13.04 9.07 3.00
C MET A 181 -12.65 8.60 1.61
N GLU A 182 -13.57 8.69 0.62
CA GLU A 182 -13.27 8.24 -0.75
C GLU A 182 -12.13 9.05 -1.37
N ARG A 183 -12.11 10.37 -1.20
CA ARG A 183 -11.05 11.24 -1.74
C ARG A 183 -9.70 10.89 -1.12
N ALA A 184 -9.63 10.71 0.19
CA ALA A 184 -8.42 10.32 0.89
C ALA A 184 -7.92 8.93 0.44
N MET A 185 -8.81 7.92 0.39
CA MET A 185 -8.44 6.58 -0.07
C MET A 185 -7.94 6.55 -1.51
N ARG A 186 -8.46 7.41 -2.38
CA ARG A 186 -8.05 7.51 -3.79
C ARG A 186 -6.60 7.94 -3.96
N VAL A 187 -6.09 8.76 -3.05
CA VAL A 187 -4.73 9.31 -3.09
C VAL A 187 -3.77 8.59 -2.15
N TYR A 188 -4.28 7.64 -1.37
CA TYR A 188 -3.47 6.91 -0.41
C TYR A 188 -2.61 5.85 -1.10
N ASN A 189 -1.31 5.91 -0.88
CA ASN A 189 -0.34 4.99 -1.46
C ASN A 189 -0.01 3.86 -0.48
N GLY A 190 -0.85 2.85 -0.42
CA GLY A 190 -0.71 1.74 0.49
C GLY A 190 -2.06 1.13 0.87
N LYS A 191 -2.13 0.52 2.05
CA LYS A 191 -3.36 -0.06 2.62
C LYS A 191 -3.69 0.66 3.93
N PRO A 192 -4.62 1.63 3.93
CA PRO A 192 -4.92 2.44 5.11
C PRO A 192 -5.67 1.64 6.18
N LEU A 193 -5.64 2.15 7.41
CA LEU A 193 -6.63 1.83 8.44
C LEU A 193 -7.80 2.81 8.31
N ILE A 194 -9.02 2.31 8.37
CA ILE A 194 -10.24 3.11 8.23
C ILE A 194 -10.95 3.18 9.58
N ASN A 195 -11.11 4.37 10.10
CA ASN A 195 -11.82 4.65 11.35
C ASN A 195 -13.11 5.42 11.04
N SER A 196 -14.27 4.83 11.16
CA SER A 196 -14.59 3.49 11.57
C SER A 196 -15.91 3.02 10.93
N VAL A 197 -16.25 1.77 11.14
CA VAL A 197 -17.58 1.26 10.87
C VAL A 197 -18.21 0.77 12.19
N ASN A 198 -19.48 1.00 12.37
CA ASN A 198 -20.25 0.45 13.48
C ASN A 198 -21.31 -0.57 13.00
N GLY A 199 -22.04 -1.20 13.92
CA GLY A 199 -23.05 -2.23 13.59
C GLY A 199 -24.33 -1.70 12.93
N LYS A 200 -24.44 -0.39 12.63
CA LYS A 200 -25.60 0.14 11.90
C LYS A 200 -25.45 -0.16 10.42
N GLU A 201 -26.55 -0.60 9.79
CA GLU A 201 -26.57 -0.97 8.39
C GLU A 201 -26.14 0.18 7.46
N GLU A 202 -26.53 1.41 7.79
CA GLU A 202 -26.13 2.61 7.05
C GLU A 202 -24.61 2.78 7.03
N SER A 203 -23.93 2.66 8.17
CA SER A 203 -22.47 2.73 8.28
C SER A 203 -21.78 1.65 7.45
N MET A 204 -22.26 0.41 7.54
CA MET A 204 -21.72 -0.70 6.77
C MET A 204 -21.92 -0.52 5.27
N ARG A 205 -23.10 -0.08 4.84
CA ARG A 205 -23.42 0.18 3.42
C ARG A 205 -22.60 1.33 2.83
N THR A 206 -22.16 2.28 3.65
CA THR A 206 -21.34 3.41 3.22
C THR A 206 -19.86 3.04 3.16
N VAL A 207 -19.32 2.42 4.20
CA VAL A 207 -17.87 2.20 4.34
C VAL A 207 -17.38 0.97 3.57
N PHE A 208 -18.10 -0.16 3.65
CA PHE A 208 -17.61 -1.40 3.03
C PHE A 208 -17.41 -1.35 1.52
N PRO A 209 -18.28 -0.69 0.72
CA PRO A 209 -18.02 -0.54 -0.71
C PRO A 209 -16.74 0.24 -1.03
N LEU A 210 -16.42 1.28 -0.23
CA LEU A 210 -15.18 2.04 -0.38
C LEU A 210 -13.96 1.18 -0.05
N VAL A 211 -14.01 0.44 1.07
CA VAL A 211 -12.94 -0.48 1.46
C VAL A 211 -12.75 -1.60 0.44
N GLN A 212 -13.82 -2.11 -0.14
CA GLN A 212 -13.76 -3.12 -1.20
C GLN A 212 -13.12 -2.57 -2.47
N LYS A 213 -13.42 -1.32 -2.81
CA LYS A 213 -12.93 -0.66 -4.04
C LYS A 213 -11.46 -0.26 -3.95
N TYR A 214 -11.05 0.32 -2.83
CA TYR A 214 -9.70 0.90 -2.67
C TYR A 214 -8.75 0.02 -1.84
N GLY A 215 -9.26 -0.93 -1.10
CA GLY A 215 -8.53 -1.67 -0.08
C GLY A 215 -8.46 -0.94 1.25
N GLY A 216 -8.26 -1.67 2.34
CA GLY A 216 -8.16 -1.10 3.68
C GLY A 216 -8.36 -2.15 4.75
N VAL A 217 -8.02 -1.78 5.98
CA VAL A 217 -8.41 -2.47 7.22
C VAL A 217 -9.38 -1.57 7.95
N VAL A 218 -10.42 -2.13 8.55
CA VAL A 218 -11.49 -1.33 9.17
C VAL A 218 -11.47 -1.51 10.68
N VAL A 219 -11.57 -0.42 11.41
CA VAL A 219 -11.90 -0.43 12.84
C VAL A 219 -13.40 -0.67 12.97
N ALA A 220 -13.79 -1.81 13.54
CA ALA A 220 -15.18 -2.14 13.81
C ALA A 220 -15.54 -1.77 15.25
N LEU A 221 -16.48 -0.82 15.41
CA LEU A 221 -16.96 -0.37 16.71
C LEU A 221 -18.11 -1.25 17.17
N ALA A 222 -17.91 -1.95 18.28
CA ALA A 222 -18.94 -2.72 18.98
C ALA A 222 -19.68 -1.80 19.96
N LEU A 223 -20.59 -0.95 19.44
CA LEU A 223 -21.41 0.01 20.20
C LEU A 223 -22.84 -0.52 20.33
#